data_b103565757ee9aa9792ec8711d7297a6
#
_entry.id   b103565757ee9aa9792ec8711d7297a6
#
_cell.length_a   1.000
_cell.length_b   1.000
_cell.length_c   1.000
_cell.angle_alpha   90.00
_cell.angle_beta   90.00
_cell.angle_gamma   90.00
#
_symmetry.space_group_name_H-M   'P 1'
#
loop_
_entity.id
_entity.type
_entity.pdbx_description
1 polymer ?
#
loop_
_entity_poly.entity_id
_entity_poly.type
_entity_poly.pdbx_seq_one_letter_code
_entity_poly.pdbx_strand_id
1 'polypeptide(L)'
;MKLISRTALVSSNDTTRPILTGVYLYSQGGQLYMVATDGYRLAESQLTESKQDVSAIIPSSTLAEVVRLLGDLTEVEVKYKDDQITFLLDNVSITSRLIDGKFIDYRQLIPTETNYQITVERAEFIKIVKVAELFARESAGSIIIEGNPTDRLLSVRSITSQLGDNTSSIEADIVVKGTEPCMVSLNSKFLLDALNCLEGDKVRIMFNGKLAPVLLLGEKPDYRHIIMPVKS
;
A
#
# COMPACT_ATOMS: atom_id res chain seq x y z
N MET A 1 -3.22 15.75 2.80
CA MET A 1 -4.51 15.11 2.45
C MET A 1 -4.33 13.77 1.73
N LYS A 2 -3.76 13.72 0.53
CA LYS A 2 -3.61 12.46 -0.24
C LYS A 2 -2.92 11.34 0.53
N LEU A 3 -1.86 11.60 1.30
CA LEU A 3 -1.13 10.59 2.06
C LEU A 3 -2.00 9.92 3.15
N ILE A 4 -2.83 10.71 3.85
CA ILE A 4 -3.75 10.18 4.88
C ILE A 4 -4.74 9.20 4.24
N SER A 5 -5.42 9.60 3.15
CA SER A 5 -6.40 8.76 2.47
C SER A 5 -5.78 7.47 1.92
N ARG A 6 -4.59 7.55 1.34
CA ARG A 6 -3.86 6.40 0.77
C ARG A 6 -3.43 5.41 1.84
N THR A 7 -2.99 5.91 3.00
CA THR A 7 -2.60 5.04 4.10
C THR A 7 -3.82 4.42 4.76
N ALA A 8 -4.86 5.20 5.06
CA ALA A 8 -6.08 4.70 5.71
C ALA A 8 -6.84 3.65 4.87
N LEU A 9 -6.69 3.69 3.53
CA LEU A 9 -7.32 2.73 2.61
C LEU A 9 -7.00 1.26 2.94
N VAL A 10 -5.84 0.97 3.50
CA VAL A 10 -5.40 -0.40 3.78
C VAL A 10 -5.70 -0.87 5.20
N SER A 11 -6.35 -0.05 6.02
CA SER A 11 -6.80 -0.48 7.35
C SER A 11 -7.85 -1.59 7.25
N SER A 12 -7.91 -2.45 8.26
CA SER A 12 -8.88 -3.54 8.34
C SER A 12 -10.26 -3.02 8.74
N ASN A 13 -11.32 -3.68 8.25
CA ASN A 13 -12.68 -3.50 8.76
C ASN A 13 -13.04 -4.53 9.84
N ASP A 14 -12.13 -5.44 10.17
CA ASP A 14 -12.34 -6.50 11.15
C ASP A 14 -12.19 -5.96 12.59
N THR A 15 -13.31 -5.71 13.25
CA THR A 15 -13.36 -5.20 14.63
C THR A 15 -12.87 -6.19 15.67
N THR A 16 -12.66 -7.46 15.32
CA THR A 16 -12.06 -8.45 16.23
C THR A 16 -10.56 -8.21 16.42
N ARG A 17 -9.94 -7.43 15.53
CA ARG A 17 -8.55 -6.98 15.59
C ARG A 17 -8.47 -5.44 15.62
N PRO A 18 -8.84 -4.79 16.74
CA PRO A 18 -9.00 -3.33 16.79
C PRO A 18 -7.79 -2.55 16.33
N ILE A 19 -6.56 -2.99 16.66
CA ILE A 19 -5.30 -2.34 16.27
C ILE A 19 -5.19 -2.17 14.75
N LEU A 20 -5.67 -3.15 13.96
CA LEU A 20 -5.62 -3.12 12.50
C LEU A 20 -6.72 -2.25 11.87
N THR A 21 -7.75 -1.86 12.64
CA THR A 21 -8.77 -0.91 12.17
C THR A 21 -8.31 0.54 12.24
N GLY A 22 -7.14 0.78 12.82
CA GLY A 22 -6.53 2.10 12.97
C GLY A 22 -5.35 2.32 12.05
N VAL A 23 -4.94 3.57 12.00
CA VAL A 23 -3.72 4.04 11.35
C VAL A 23 -2.74 4.46 12.43
N TYR A 24 -1.56 3.89 12.42
CA TYR A 24 -0.50 4.21 13.37
C TYR A 24 0.25 5.46 12.92
N LEU A 25 0.11 6.54 13.69
CA LEU A 25 0.87 7.78 13.56
C LEU A 25 2.04 7.73 14.55
N TYR A 26 3.27 7.90 14.07
CA TYR A 26 4.43 7.91 14.94
C TYR A 26 5.54 8.82 14.40
N SER A 27 6.42 9.27 15.31
CA SER A 27 7.63 10.02 14.97
C SER A 27 8.87 9.13 15.06
N GLN A 28 9.80 9.32 14.14
CA GLN A 28 11.11 8.68 14.18
C GLN A 28 12.13 9.55 13.45
N GLY A 29 13.28 9.81 14.10
CA GLY A 29 14.36 10.59 13.51
C GLY A 29 13.92 12.00 13.10
N GLY A 30 12.98 12.60 13.80
CA GLY A 30 12.44 13.92 13.49
C GLY A 30 11.42 13.96 12.35
N GLN A 31 10.99 12.78 11.85
CA GLN A 31 9.97 12.65 10.79
C GLN A 31 8.71 12.00 11.34
N LEU A 32 7.55 12.42 10.84
CA LEU A 32 6.26 11.77 11.10
C LEU A 32 5.95 10.74 10.02
N TYR A 33 5.44 9.61 10.46
CA TYR A 33 4.99 8.52 9.60
C TYR A 33 3.56 8.11 9.93
N MET A 34 2.83 7.68 8.93
CA MET A 34 1.56 6.98 9.08
C MET A 34 1.65 5.60 8.46
N VAL A 35 1.11 4.60 9.16
CA VAL A 35 1.12 3.21 8.69
C VAL A 35 -0.22 2.56 8.96
N ALA A 36 -0.72 1.81 8.01
CA ALA A 36 -1.90 0.96 8.18
C ALA A 36 -1.68 -0.40 7.52
N THR A 37 -2.41 -1.40 7.99
CA THR A 37 -2.39 -2.76 7.44
C THR A 37 -3.66 -3.52 7.81
N ASP A 38 -4.06 -4.44 6.93
CA ASP A 38 -5.12 -5.42 7.19
C ASP A 38 -4.55 -6.84 7.48
N GLY A 39 -3.22 -6.98 7.48
CA GLY A 39 -2.49 -8.24 7.63
C GLY A 39 -2.09 -8.90 6.30
N TYR A 40 -2.64 -8.44 5.18
CA TYR A 40 -2.32 -8.93 3.83
C TYR A 40 -1.59 -7.88 2.98
N ARG A 41 -1.76 -6.64 3.32
CA ARG A 41 -1.08 -5.49 2.70
C ARG A 41 -0.78 -4.43 3.74
N LEU A 42 0.15 -3.55 3.43
CA LEU A 42 0.57 -2.45 4.29
C LEU A 42 0.86 -1.23 3.45
N ALA A 43 0.46 -0.06 3.94
CA ALA A 43 0.87 1.22 3.39
C ALA A 43 1.59 2.05 4.45
N GLU A 44 2.69 2.65 4.07
CA GLU A 44 3.43 3.61 4.88
C GLU A 44 3.55 4.93 4.12
N SER A 45 3.23 6.02 4.81
CA SER A 45 3.45 7.40 4.32
C SER A 45 4.41 8.13 5.24
N GLN A 46 5.40 8.78 4.66
CA GLN A 46 6.23 9.78 5.33
C GLN A 46 5.54 11.14 5.18
N LEU A 47 5.26 11.80 6.29
CA LEU A 47 4.51 13.07 6.29
C LEU A 47 5.48 14.26 6.31
N THR A 48 5.58 14.91 7.44
CA THR A 48 6.37 16.12 7.64
C THR A 48 7.34 15.95 8.80
N GLU A 49 8.25 16.87 8.97
CA GLU A 49 9.09 16.92 10.16
C GLU A 49 8.26 17.18 11.43
N SER A 50 8.67 16.58 12.52
CA SER A 50 8.08 16.78 13.84
C SER A 50 9.16 16.85 14.90
N LYS A 51 9.03 17.83 15.78
CA LYS A 51 9.86 17.93 17.00
C LYS A 51 9.26 17.20 18.19
N GLN A 52 8.03 16.72 18.05
CA GLN A 52 7.31 16.03 19.12
C GLN A 52 7.38 14.52 18.90
N ASP A 53 7.56 13.80 20.01
CA ASP A 53 7.43 12.35 20.00
C ASP A 53 5.95 11.99 19.99
N VAL A 54 5.53 11.30 18.92
CA VAL A 54 4.16 10.85 18.71
C VAL A 54 4.16 9.34 18.56
N SER A 55 3.21 8.68 19.18
CA SER A 55 2.94 7.24 19.02
C SER A 55 1.46 7.00 19.31
N ALA A 56 0.64 6.95 18.27
CA ALA A 56 -0.82 6.92 18.39
C ALA A 56 -1.46 6.04 17.32
N ILE A 57 -2.41 5.19 17.69
CA ILE A 57 -3.23 4.44 16.74
C ILE A 57 -4.58 5.15 16.63
N ILE A 58 -4.82 5.79 15.49
CA ILE A 58 -5.99 6.61 15.23
C ILE A 58 -7.02 5.76 14.48
N PRO A 59 -8.28 5.68 14.91
CA PRO A 59 -9.31 4.98 14.14
C PRO A 59 -9.36 5.47 12.69
N SER A 60 -9.36 4.57 11.72
CA SER A 60 -9.40 4.95 10.29
C SER A 60 -10.66 5.73 9.93
N SER A 61 -11.78 5.46 10.60
CA SER A 61 -13.02 6.23 10.46
C SER A 61 -12.86 7.70 10.85
N THR A 62 -12.08 7.99 11.89
CA THR A 62 -11.76 9.38 12.29
C THR A 62 -10.97 10.09 11.19
N LEU A 63 -9.96 9.43 10.63
CA LEU A 63 -9.16 10.02 9.55
C LEU A 63 -9.97 10.21 8.27
N ALA A 64 -10.90 9.31 7.97
CA ALA A 64 -11.82 9.47 6.85
C ALA A 64 -12.69 10.73 7.02
N GLU A 65 -13.18 10.98 8.23
CA GLU A 65 -13.95 12.19 8.54
C GLU A 65 -13.09 13.47 8.46
N VAL A 66 -11.86 13.41 8.98
CA VAL A 66 -10.89 14.52 8.84
C VAL A 66 -10.68 14.86 7.37
N VAL A 67 -10.41 13.84 6.53
CA VAL A 67 -10.22 14.04 5.08
C VAL A 67 -11.46 14.63 4.40
N ARG A 68 -12.65 14.16 4.78
CA ARG A 68 -13.92 14.66 4.24
C ARG A 68 -14.15 16.14 4.54
N LEU A 69 -13.78 16.59 5.75
CA LEU A 69 -13.98 17.95 6.23
C LEU A 69 -12.83 18.90 5.88
N LEU A 70 -11.67 18.37 5.52
CA LEU A 70 -10.50 19.18 5.21
C LEU A 70 -10.72 20.10 3.98
N GLY A 71 -11.53 19.67 3.00
CA GLY A 71 -11.84 20.46 1.81
C GLY A 71 -10.58 21.01 1.12
N ASP A 72 -10.50 22.33 0.98
CA ASP A 72 -9.37 23.04 0.37
C ASP A 72 -8.32 23.50 1.39
N LEU A 73 -8.46 23.17 2.67
CA LEU A 73 -7.48 23.51 3.70
C LEU A 73 -6.14 22.85 3.41
N THR A 74 -5.07 23.62 3.54
CA THR A 74 -3.69 23.16 3.31
C THR A 74 -3.03 22.61 4.55
N GLU A 75 -3.52 23.02 5.74
CA GLU A 75 -2.95 22.69 7.04
C GLU A 75 -4.06 22.25 8.00
N VAL A 76 -3.71 21.39 8.93
CA VAL A 76 -4.53 20.94 10.04
C VAL A 76 -3.68 20.98 11.31
N GLU A 77 -4.18 21.66 12.35
CA GLU A 77 -3.53 21.59 13.64
C GLU A 77 -3.95 20.29 14.35
N VAL A 78 -2.96 19.56 14.87
CA VAL A 78 -3.19 18.30 15.58
C VAL A 78 -2.76 18.46 17.02
N LYS A 79 -3.68 18.21 17.95
CA LYS A 79 -3.41 18.14 19.40
C LYS A 79 -3.49 16.68 19.84
N TYR A 80 -2.42 16.21 20.40
CA TYR A 80 -2.30 14.86 20.95
C TYR A 80 -2.11 14.94 22.46
N LYS A 81 -2.97 14.29 23.21
CA LYS A 81 -2.89 14.25 24.66
C LYS A 81 -3.50 12.95 25.20
N ASP A 82 -2.72 12.23 26.00
CA ASP A 82 -3.13 10.99 26.67
C ASP A 82 -3.72 9.96 25.69
N ASP A 83 -5.02 9.66 25.82
CA ASP A 83 -5.77 8.69 25.02
C ASP A 83 -6.59 9.33 23.88
N GLN A 84 -6.35 10.62 23.59
CA GLN A 84 -7.16 11.37 22.63
C GLN A 84 -6.29 12.14 21.63
N ILE A 85 -6.83 12.28 20.41
CA ILE A 85 -6.30 13.14 19.37
C ILE A 85 -7.39 14.09 18.90
N THR A 86 -7.04 15.37 18.74
CA THR A 86 -7.95 16.41 18.24
C THR A 86 -7.37 17.03 16.98
N PHE A 87 -8.17 17.08 15.93
CA PHE A 87 -7.88 17.78 14.68
C PHE A 87 -8.67 19.07 14.64
N LEU A 88 -7.99 20.19 14.44
CA LEU A 88 -8.60 21.52 14.32
C LEU A 88 -8.56 21.93 12.85
N LEU A 89 -9.75 22.09 12.25
CA LEU A 89 -9.96 22.39 10.85
C LEU A 89 -10.80 23.69 10.77
N ASP A 90 -10.16 24.84 10.67
CA ASP A 90 -10.81 26.14 10.68
C ASP A 90 -11.82 26.27 11.85
N ASN A 91 -13.12 26.21 11.56
CA ASN A 91 -14.19 26.33 12.55
C ASN A 91 -14.71 24.99 13.10
N VAL A 92 -14.09 23.87 12.73
CA VAL A 92 -14.50 22.51 13.14
C VAL A 92 -13.38 21.84 13.92
N SER A 93 -13.73 21.18 15.01
CA SER A 93 -12.81 20.31 15.73
C SER A 93 -13.35 18.88 15.76
N ILE A 94 -12.46 17.92 15.48
CA ILE A 94 -12.76 16.49 15.55
C ILE A 94 -11.89 15.91 16.66
N THR A 95 -12.50 15.39 17.71
CA THR A 95 -11.79 14.70 18.77
C THR A 95 -12.15 13.22 18.73
N SER A 96 -11.14 12.36 18.80
CA SER A 96 -11.28 10.92 18.81
C SER A 96 -10.48 10.29 19.92
N ARG A 97 -10.98 9.21 20.50
CA ARG A 97 -10.17 8.31 21.32
C ARG A 97 -9.22 7.53 20.41
N LEU A 98 -8.04 7.28 20.94
CA LEU A 98 -7.05 6.41 20.33
C LEU A 98 -7.40 4.93 20.55
N ILE A 99 -6.92 4.08 19.69
CA ILE A 99 -7.01 2.63 19.89
C ILE A 99 -5.86 2.21 20.79
N ASP A 100 -6.20 1.58 21.92
CA ASP A 100 -5.22 1.07 22.86
C ASP A 100 -4.45 -0.13 22.29
N GLY A 101 -3.16 -0.18 22.58
CA GLY A 101 -2.31 -1.30 22.24
C GLY A 101 -1.03 -0.92 21.53
N LYS A 102 -0.22 -1.91 21.20
CA LYS A 102 1.04 -1.75 20.47
C LYS A 102 0.83 -2.15 19.01
N PHE A 103 1.13 -1.24 18.08
CA PHE A 103 1.11 -1.56 16.66
C PHE A 103 2.15 -2.64 16.32
N ILE A 104 1.87 -3.40 15.27
CA ILE A 104 2.75 -4.50 14.85
C ILE A 104 4.13 -3.96 14.42
N ASP A 105 5.17 -4.75 14.65
CA ASP A 105 6.49 -4.47 14.10
C ASP A 105 6.55 -4.88 12.61
N TYR A 106 6.23 -3.93 11.76
CA TYR A 106 6.10 -4.13 10.31
C TYR A 106 7.41 -3.89 9.53
N ARG A 107 8.41 -3.26 10.15
CA ARG A 107 9.64 -2.85 9.45
C ARG A 107 10.40 -4.01 8.87
N GLN A 108 10.35 -5.15 9.52
CA GLN A 108 10.92 -6.40 9.02
C GLN A 108 10.28 -6.91 7.72
N LEU A 109 9.07 -6.42 7.37
CA LEU A 109 8.39 -6.76 6.12
C LEU A 109 8.90 -5.92 4.94
N ILE A 110 9.59 -4.81 5.21
CA ILE A 110 10.14 -3.93 4.16
C ILE A 110 11.47 -4.53 3.70
N PRO A 111 11.58 -5.05 2.47
CA PRO A 111 12.83 -5.59 2.00
C PRO A 111 13.87 -4.49 1.85
N THR A 112 15.05 -4.68 2.47
CA THR A 112 16.20 -3.79 2.34
C THR A 112 16.97 -4.03 1.04
N GLU A 113 16.97 -5.28 0.58
CA GLU A 113 17.54 -5.71 -0.70
C GLU A 113 16.54 -6.55 -1.45
N THR A 114 16.56 -6.51 -2.78
CA THR A 114 15.66 -7.29 -3.62
C THR A 114 16.40 -7.95 -4.77
N ASN A 115 16.00 -9.21 -5.05
CA ASN A 115 16.52 -10.01 -6.14
C ASN A 115 15.86 -9.66 -7.48
N TYR A 116 14.63 -9.13 -7.43
CA TYR A 116 13.84 -8.79 -8.61
C TYR A 116 13.35 -7.36 -8.49
N GLN A 117 13.58 -6.58 -9.53
CA GLN A 117 13.02 -5.24 -9.68
C GLN A 117 12.46 -5.09 -11.08
N ILE A 118 11.19 -4.71 -11.18
CA ILE A 118 10.49 -4.46 -12.43
C ILE A 118 10.00 -3.01 -12.40
N THR A 119 10.35 -2.22 -13.42
CA THR A 119 9.89 -0.85 -13.59
C THR A 119 9.04 -0.75 -14.83
N VAL A 120 7.83 -0.22 -14.71
CA VAL A 120 6.83 -0.11 -15.78
C VAL A 120 6.11 1.23 -15.76
N GLU A 121 5.51 1.59 -16.88
CA GLU A 121 4.56 2.70 -16.97
C GLU A 121 3.29 2.37 -16.17
N ARG A 122 3.02 3.17 -15.15
CA ARG A 122 1.93 2.92 -14.18
C ARG A 122 0.55 2.85 -14.83
N ALA A 123 0.28 3.76 -15.78
CA ALA A 123 -1.02 3.82 -16.45
C ALA A 123 -1.30 2.55 -17.29
N GLU A 124 -0.27 2.03 -17.96
CA GLU A 124 -0.38 0.80 -18.76
C GLU A 124 -0.53 -0.43 -17.87
N PHE A 125 0.23 -0.47 -16.78
CA PHE A 125 0.12 -1.55 -15.82
C PHE A 125 -1.28 -1.62 -15.19
N ILE A 126 -1.87 -0.47 -14.81
CA ILE A 126 -3.26 -0.42 -14.32
C ILE A 126 -4.24 -1.02 -15.36
N LYS A 127 -4.07 -0.74 -16.65
CA LYS A 127 -4.96 -1.25 -17.71
C LYS A 127 -4.94 -2.78 -17.75
N ILE A 128 -3.75 -3.39 -17.82
CA ILE A 128 -3.63 -4.85 -17.94
C ILE A 128 -4.05 -5.56 -16.64
N VAL A 129 -3.80 -4.98 -15.46
CA VAL A 129 -4.27 -5.53 -14.18
C VAL A 129 -5.80 -5.48 -14.09
N LYS A 130 -6.46 -4.41 -14.56
CA LYS A 130 -7.93 -4.33 -14.63
C LYS A 130 -8.52 -5.40 -15.54
N VAL A 131 -7.90 -5.69 -16.66
CA VAL A 131 -8.34 -6.79 -17.52
C VAL A 131 -8.17 -8.13 -16.81
N ALA A 132 -7.01 -8.40 -16.22
CA ALA A 132 -6.76 -9.63 -15.48
C ALA A 132 -7.71 -9.82 -14.28
N GLU A 133 -8.10 -8.73 -13.58
CA GLU A 133 -9.06 -8.77 -12.47
C GLU A 133 -10.42 -9.34 -12.89
N LEU A 134 -10.90 -9.04 -14.12
CA LEU A 134 -12.17 -9.55 -14.59
C LEU A 134 -12.17 -11.08 -14.69
N PHE A 135 -11.03 -11.66 -15.08
CA PHE A 135 -10.85 -13.10 -15.19
C PHE A 135 -10.50 -13.76 -13.84
N ALA A 136 -9.90 -13.01 -12.91
CA ALA A 136 -9.46 -13.54 -11.61
C ALA A 136 -10.59 -13.70 -10.57
N ARG A 137 -11.83 -13.37 -10.88
CA ARG A 137 -12.96 -13.41 -9.91
C ARG A 137 -13.16 -14.77 -9.27
N GLU A 138 -13.02 -15.84 -10.04
CA GLU A 138 -13.18 -17.22 -9.56
C GLU A 138 -11.99 -17.74 -8.75
N SER A 139 -10.80 -17.13 -8.93
CA SER A 139 -9.57 -17.47 -8.21
C SER A 139 -9.30 -16.52 -7.02
N ALA A 140 -10.34 -16.03 -6.36
CA ALA A 140 -10.27 -15.09 -5.25
C ALA A 140 -9.45 -13.82 -5.56
N GLY A 141 -9.46 -13.39 -6.82
CA GLY A 141 -8.72 -12.22 -7.31
C GLY A 141 -7.23 -12.46 -7.52
N SER A 142 -6.76 -13.71 -7.53
CA SER A 142 -5.34 -14.02 -7.72
C SER A 142 -4.92 -13.84 -9.17
N ILE A 143 -3.85 -13.08 -9.39
CA ILE A 143 -3.18 -12.89 -10.69
C ILE A 143 -1.70 -13.20 -10.55
N ILE A 144 -1.08 -13.65 -11.61
CA ILE A 144 0.36 -13.93 -11.68
C ILE A 144 1.04 -12.80 -12.44
N ILE A 145 2.05 -12.23 -11.83
CA ILE A 145 2.94 -11.23 -12.44
C ILE A 145 4.26 -11.94 -12.76
N GLU A 146 4.69 -11.86 -14.01
CA GLU A 146 5.90 -12.50 -14.50
C GLU A 146 6.75 -11.52 -15.31
N GLY A 147 8.01 -11.37 -14.92
CA GLY A 147 8.99 -10.55 -15.63
C GLY A 147 9.90 -11.38 -16.51
N ASN A 148 9.97 -11.08 -17.81
CA ASN A 148 10.93 -11.65 -18.73
C ASN A 148 12.02 -10.60 -19.06
N PRO A 149 13.23 -10.72 -18.50
CA PRO A 149 14.29 -9.74 -18.71
C PRO A 149 14.87 -9.79 -20.14
N THR A 150 14.78 -10.94 -20.84
CA THR A 150 15.28 -11.10 -22.20
C THR A 150 14.41 -10.34 -23.19
N ASP A 151 13.10 -10.48 -23.08
CA ASP A 151 12.14 -9.82 -23.95
C ASP A 151 11.77 -8.42 -23.46
N ARG A 152 12.21 -8.05 -22.25
CA ARG A 152 11.86 -6.79 -21.56
C ARG A 152 10.34 -6.61 -21.40
N LEU A 153 9.66 -7.68 -21.02
CA LEU A 153 8.22 -7.71 -20.88
C LEU A 153 7.81 -8.08 -19.44
N LEU A 154 6.85 -7.33 -18.93
CA LEU A 154 6.04 -7.73 -17.78
C LEU A 154 4.73 -8.32 -18.29
N SER A 155 4.45 -9.55 -17.92
CA SER A 155 3.19 -10.23 -18.22
C SER A 155 2.32 -10.33 -16.96
N VAL A 156 1.02 -10.09 -17.11
CA VAL A 156 0.00 -10.33 -16.09
C VAL A 156 -0.93 -11.42 -16.61
N ARG A 157 -1.02 -12.50 -15.85
CA ARG A 157 -1.81 -13.67 -16.21
C ARG A 157 -2.85 -13.99 -15.15
N SER A 158 -4.06 -14.31 -15.57
CA SER A 158 -5.13 -14.88 -14.75
C SER A 158 -5.59 -16.19 -15.35
N ILE A 159 -5.84 -17.17 -14.49
CA ILE A 159 -6.26 -18.52 -14.88
C ILE A 159 -7.64 -18.76 -14.29
N THR A 160 -8.61 -19.10 -15.15
CA THR A 160 -9.94 -19.51 -14.69
C THR A 160 -10.40 -20.76 -15.43
N SER A 161 -11.21 -21.57 -14.75
CA SER A 161 -11.74 -22.80 -15.34
C SER A 161 -12.86 -22.57 -16.35
N GLN A 162 -13.61 -21.47 -16.20
CA GLN A 162 -14.84 -21.22 -17.00
C GLN A 162 -14.67 -20.15 -18.08
N LEU A 163 -13.90 -19.10 -17.83
CA LEU A 163 -13.74 -17.98 -18.77
C LEU A 163 -12.48 -18.09 -19.63
N GLY A 164 -11.64 -19.11 -19.38
CA GLY A 164 -10.36 -19.28 -20.04
C GLY A 164 -9.26 -18.42 -19.42
N ASP A 165 -8.06 -18.52 -19.98
CA ASP A 165 -6.86 -17.81 -19.52
C ASP A 165 -6.75 -16.45 -20.20
N ASN A 166 -6.36 -15.46 -19.45
CA ASN A 166 -5.97 -14.15 -19.98
C ASN A 166 -4.49 -13.91 -19.68
N THR A 167 -3.76 -13.45 -20.69
CA THR A 167 -2.39 -12.96 -20.56
C THR A 167 -2.26 -11.65 -21.31
N SER A 168 -1.82 -10.62 -20.61
CA SER A 168 -1.52 -9.30 -21.18
C SER A 168 -0.10 -8.92 -20.81
N SER A 169 0.64 -8.28 -21.71
CA SER A 169 2.03 -7.91 -21.50
C SER A 169 2.28 -6.44 -21.86
N ILE A 170 3.23 -5.83 -21.14
CA ILE A 170 3.70 -4.46 -21.38
C ILE A 170 5.23 -4.42 -21.33
N GLU A 171 5.83 -3.40 -21.93
CA GLU A 171 7.26 -3.15 -21.82
C GLU A 171 7.66 -2.86 -20.37
N ALA A 172 8.82 -3.38 -19.97
CA ALA A 172 9.36 -3.25 -18.62
C ALA A 172 10.87 -3.21 -18.60
N ASP A 173 11.42 -2.42 -17.70
CA ASP A 173 12.83 -2.52 -17.32
C ASP A 173 12.94 -3.50 -16.15
N ILE A 174 13.67 -4.61 -16.37
CA ILE A 174 13.72 -5.72 -15.41
C ILE A 174 15.16 -5.98 -15.01
N VAL A 175 15.39 -5.94 -13.69
CA VAL A 175 16.67 -6.30 -13.07
C VAL A 175 16.46 -7.59 -12.26
N VAL A 176 17.22 -8.62 -12.61
CA VAL A 176 17.22 -9.94 -11.95
C VAL A 176 18.61 -10.20 -11.38
N LYS A 177 18.67 -10.44 -10.06
CA LYS A 177 19.87 -10.90 -9.34
C LYS A 177 19.71 -12.32 -8.81
N GLY A 178 18.47 -12.81 -8.78
CA GLY A 178 18.14 -14.16 -8.33
C GLY A 178 18.29 -15.21 -9.43
N THR A 179 18.24 -16.46 -9.05
CA THR A 179 18.33 -17.62 -9.95
C THR A 179 16.96 -18.23 -10.27
N GLU A 180 15.93 -17.89 -9.50
CA GLU A 180 14.56 -18.37 -9.70
C GLU A 180 13.80 -17.50 -10.72
N PRO A 181 12.68 -17.99 -11.29
CA PRO A 181 11.85 -17.18 -12.15
C PRO A 181 11.37 -15.89 -11.50
N CYS A 182 11.45 -14.79 -12.22
CA CYS A 182 10.94 -13.48 -11.79
C CYS A 182 9.41 -13.48 -11.83
N MET A 183 8.78 -14.13 -10.85
CA MET A 183 7.34 -14.37 -10.83
C MET A 183 6.78 -14.31 -9.41
N VAL A 184 5.58 -13.72 -9.27
CA VAL A 184 4.84 -13.63 -8.00
C VAL A 184 3.33 -13.61 -8.24
N SER A 185 2.56 -14.22 -7.32
CA SER A 185 1.09 -14.19 -7.35
C SER A 185 0.57 -13.15 -6.36
N LEU A 186 -0.28 -12.23 -6.82
CA LEU A 186 -0.86 -11.16 -6.00
C LEU A 186 -2.38 -11.11 -6.14
N ASN A 187 -3.04 -10.54 -5.13
CA ASN A 187 -4.44 -10.16 -5.25
C ASN A 187 -4.56 -8.91 -6.14
N SER A 188 -5.34 -9.01 -7.21
CA SER A 188 -5.52 -7.95 -8.22
C SER A 188 -6.09 -6.66 -7.64
N LYS A 189 -7.05 -6.76 -6.69
CA LYS A 189 -7.65 -5.60 -6.04
C LYS A 189 -6.61 -4.86 -5.18
N PHE A 190 -5.82 -5.59 -4.40
CA PHE A 190 -4.76 -4.98 -3.59
C PHE A 190 -3.70 -4.29 -4.45
N LEU A 191 -3.38 -4.90 -5.58
CA LEU A 191 -2.46 -4.31 -6.54
C LEU A 191 -3.03 -3.04 -7.17
N LEU A 192 -4.30 -3.03 -7.60
CA LEU A 192 -4.97 -1.84 -8.14
C LEU A 192 -5.07 -0.72 -7.12
N ASP A 193 -5.42 -1.03 -5.87
CA ASP A 193 -5.45 -0.06 -4.78
C ASP A 193 -4.07 0.59 -4.60
N ALA A 194 -3.00 -0.22 -4.58
CA ALA A 194 -1.62 0.28 -4.48
C ALA A 194 -1.26 1.19 -5.66
N LEU A 195 -1.51 0.73 -6.91
CA LEU A 195 -1.19 1.48 -8.13
C LEU A 195 -1.92 2.83 -8.20
N ASN A 196 -3.16 2.89 -7.69
CA ASN A 196 -3.92 4.14 -7.62
C ASN A 196 -3.42 5.10 -6.52
N CYS A 197 -2.75 4.58 -5.51
CA CYS A 197 -2.14 5.37 -4.44
C CYS A 197 -0.76 5.94 -4.80
N LEU A 198 -0.01 5.26 -5.65
CA LEU A 198 1.32 5.68 -6.07
C LEU A 198 1.26 6.91 -6.98
N GLU A 199 2.26 7.78 -6.88
CA GLU A 199 2.41 8.98 -7.71
C GLU A 199 3.55 8.84 -8.70
N GLY A 200 3.45 9.59 -9.81
CA GLY A 200 4.39 9.55 -10.92
C GLY A 200 3.90 8.66 -12.06
N ASP A 201 4.67 8.66 -13.13
CA ASP A 201 4.34 7.91 -14.35
C ASP A 201 4.82 6.46 -14.26
N LYS A 202 5.88 6.20 -13.49
CA LYS A 202 6.47 4.87 -13.33
C LYS A 202 6.20 4.27 -11.96
N VAL A 203 6.11 2.95 -11.94
CA VAL A 203 6.08 2.16 -10.70
C VAL A 203 7.18 1.11 -10.71
N ARG A 204 7.82 0.92 -9.55
CA ARG A 204 8.79 -0.13 -9.28
C ARG A 204 8.15 -1.21 -8.42
N ILE A 205 8.25 -2.44 -8.87
CA ILE A 205 7.80 -3.65 -8.21
C ILE A 205 9.04 -4.40 -7.77
N MET A 206 9.21 -4.63 -6.48
CA MET A 206 10.44 -5.19 -5.90
C MET A 206 10.11 -6.36 -4.98
N PHE A 207 10.79 -7.49 -5.13
CA PHE A 207 10.55 -8.69 -4.32
C PHE A 207 11.74 -9.66 -4.32
N ASN A 208 11.68 -10.69 -3.45
CA ASN A 208 12.75 -11.67 -3.25
C ASN A 208 12.38 -13.12 -3.60
N GLY A 209 11.24 -13.34 -4.26
CA GLY A 209 10.75 -14.66 -4.63
C GLY A 209 9.24 -14.78 -4.46
N LYS A 210 8.70 -15.94 -4.78
CA LYS A 210 7.25 -16.18 -4.88
C LYS A 210 6.45 -15.98 -3.60
N LEU A 211 7.10 -16.13 -2.44
CA LEU A 211 6.44 -16.05 -1.11
C LEU A 211 6.91 -14.86 -0.28
N ALA A 212 7.82 -14.05 -0.80
CA ALA A 212 8.32 -12.87 -0.10
C ALA A 212 7.40 -11.66 -0.33
N PRO A 213 7.31 -10.72 0.65
CA PRO A 213 6.55 -9.49 0.47
C PRO A 213 6.97 -8.73 -0.79
N VAL A 214 6.00 -8.17 -1.50
CA VAL A 214 6.20 -7.35 -2.69
C VAL A 214 6.09 -5.89 -2.32
N LEU A 215 7.18 -5.14 -2.51
CA LEU A 215 7.25 -3.71 -2.29
C LEU A 215 6.95 -2.97 -3.60
N LEU A 216 6.01 -2.04 -3.53
CA LEU A 216 5.60 -1.16 -4.62
C LEU A 216 5.98 0.28 -4.28
N LEU A 217 6.73 0.93 -5.17
CA LEU A 217 7.19 2.31 -5.05
C LEU A 217 6.82 3.10 -6.29
N GLY A 218 6.32 4.32 -6.10
CA GLY A 218 6.20 5.32 -7.16
C GLY A 218 7.50 6.11 -7.34
N GLU A 219 7.42 7.21 -8.05
CA GLU A 219 8.55 8.13 -8.22
C GLU A 219 8.79 9.00 -6.98
N LYS A 220 7.73 9.28 -6.19
CA LYS A 220 7.86 9.99 -4.93
C LYS A 220 8.24 9.02 -3.80
N PRO A 221 9.22 9.40 -2.96
CA PRO A 221 9.70 8.53 -1.89
C PRO A 221 8.83 8.55 -0.62
N ASP A 222 7.83 9.41 -0.57
CA ASP A 222 6.98 9.68 0.59
C ASP A 222 5.90 8.63 0.85
N TYR A 223 5.74 7.65 -0.06
CA TYR A 223 4.77 6.58 0.05
C TYR A 223 5.33 5.24 -0.43
N ARG A 224 5.08 4.20 0.35
CA ARG A 224 5.38 2.81 -0.04
C ARG A 224 4.21 1.90 0.28
N HIS A 225 4.05 0.88 -0.55
CA HIS A 225 3.00 -0.12 -0.40
C HIS A 225 3.60 -1.51 -0.45
N ILE A 226 3.16 -2.39 0.46
CA ILE A 226 3.58 -3.79 0.52
C ILE A 226 2.35 -4.66 0.34
N ILE A 227 2.48 -5.71 -0.46
CA ILE A 227 1.44 -6.73 -0.64
C ILE A 227 2.05 -8.09 -0.36
N MET A 228 1.37 -8.88 0.48
CA MET A 228 1.75 -10.27 0.72
C MET A 228 1.32 -11.13 -0.46
N PRO A 229 2.19 -12.01 -0.97
CA PRO A 229 1.84 -12.92 -2.04
C PRO A 229 0.70 -13.86 -1.67
N VAL A 230 -0.08 -14.23 -2.68
CA VAL A 230 -1.07 -15.30 -2.56
C VAL A 230 -0.37 -16.64 -2.76
N LYS A 231 -0.59 -17.59 -1.86
CA LYS A 231 -0.13 -18.96 -2.07
C LYS A 231 -0.95 -19.59 -3.20
N SER A 232 -0.32 -19.86 -4.30
CA SER A 232 -0.87 -20.61 -5.45
C SER A 232 -0.58 -22.10 -5.30
#